data_9b9b9d751419a82ca1d61d5934489fca
#
_entry.id   9b9b9d751419a82ca1d61d5934489fca
#
_cell.length_a   1.000
_cell.length_b   1.000
_cell.length_c   1.000
_cell.angle_alpha   90.00
_cell.angle_beta   90.00
_cell.angle_gamma   90.00
#
_symmetry.space_group_name_H-M   'P 1'
#
loop_
_entity.id
_entity.type
_entity.pdbx_description
1 polymer ?
#
loop_
_entity_poly.entity_id
_entity_poly.type
_entity_poly.pdbx_seq_one_letter_code
_entity_poly.pdbx_strand_id
1 'polypeptide(L)'
;IIESTLTEKSGSNKGKLVPTDIGVIVNDFLVDNFNNILDYGFTAEVEKSFDKIAEGNQNWTDIIKQFYTDFHTNVNIVKDTAERQSGEKILGDDPVSGRVVKVRLGKFGPIAQIGTVDDEDKPIFASLTTEQQLDTITLDEALELFKFPKEIGAYKGEIVTVNNGRY
;
A
#
# COMPACT_ATOMS: atom_id res chain seq x y z
N ILE A 1 -14.43 2.00 4.03
CA ILE A 1 -13.03 1.66 3.77
C ILE A 1 -12.05 2.71 4.32
N ILE A 2 -12.53 3.83 4.83
CA ILE A 2 -11.67 4.90 5.37
C ILE A 2 -11.97 5.09 6.87
N GLU A 3 -11.80 4.02 7.65
CA GLU A 3 -11.93 4.13 9.11
C GLU A 3 -10.62 4.37 9.86
N SER A 4 -9.48 4.42 9.17
CA SER A 4 -8.21 4.77 9.79
C SER A 4 -7.45 5.78 8.95
N THR A 5 -7.85 7.03 9.02
CA THR A 5 -7.00 8.13 8.57
C THR A 5 -5.89 8.32 9.58
N LEU A 6 -4.66 8.03 9.18
CA LEU A 6 -3.51 8.40 9.97
C LEU A 6 -3.42 9.92 10.00
N THR A 7 -3.37 10.48 11.20
CA THR A 7 -3.10 11.91 11.38
C THR A 7 -1.64 12.05 11.74
N GLU A 8 -0.86 12.72 10.91
CA GLU A 8 0.53 12.99 11.24
C GLU A 8 0.63 13.80 12.54
N LYS A 9 1.43 13.30 13.49
CA LYS A 9 1.55 13.90 14.84
C LYS A 9 2.60 15.02 14.89
N SER A 10 3.49 15.10 13.89
CA SER A 10 4.60 16.05 13.84
C SER A 10 4.89 16.48 12.40
N GLY A 11 5.69 17.55 12.21
CA GLY A 11 6.09 18.02 10.90
C GLY A 11 5.09 18.96 10.21
N SER A 12 5.32 19.24 8.94
CA SER A 12 4.53 20.20 8.12
C SER A 12 3.11 19.70 7.82
N ASN A 13 2.85 18.40 7.98
CA ASN A 13 1.56 17.76 7.74
C ASN A 13 0.77 17.48 9.03
N LYS A 14 1.23 18.00 10.16
CA LYS A 14 0.54 17.81 11.44
C LYS A 14 -0.94 18.18 11.34
N GLY A 15 -1.80 17.23 11.72
CA GLY A 15 -3.25 17.39 11.69
C GLY A 15 -3.90 17.24 10.31
N LYS A 16 -3.14 16.99 9.26
CA LYS A 16 -3.68 16.66 7.93
C LYS A 16 -3.99 15.16 7.84
N LEU A 17 -4.97 14.83 7.02
CA LEU A 17 -5.27 13.45 6.67
C LEU A 17 -4.22 12.94 5.68
N VAL A 18 -3.67 11.76 5.94
CA VAL A 18 -2.76 11.06 5.05
C VAL A 18 -3.32 9.70 4.70
N PRO A 19 -3.14 9.21 3.45
CA PRO A 19 -3.58 7.88 3.08
C PRO A 19 -2.77 6.83 3.86
N THR A 20 -3.40 5.69 4.13
CA THR A 20 -2.68 4.51 4.63
C THR A 20 -1.94 3.82 3.49
N ASP A 21 -0.92 2.99 3.81
CA ASP A 21 -0.20 2.22 2.79
C ASP A 21 -1.14 1.42 1.88
N ILE A 22 -2.14 0.76 2.45
CA ILE A 22 -3.14 0.03 1.67
C ILE A 22 -4.00 0.98 0.81
N GLY A 23 -4.25 2.19 1.29
CA GLY A 23 -4.97 3.22 0.54
C GLY A 23 -4.19 3.65 -0.71
N VAL A 24 -2.88 3.83 -0.60
CA VAL A 24 -2.00 4.15 -1.73
C VAL A 24 -2.00 3.01 -2.74
N ILE A 25 -1.77 1.76 -2.30
CA ILE A 25 -1.76 0.57 -3.18
C ILE A 25 -3.08 0.42 -3.94
N VAL A 26 -4.21 0.60 -3.25
CA VAL A 26 -5.54 0.53 -3.88
C VAL A 26 -5.74 1.68 -4.87
N ASN A 27 -5.31 2.89 -4.52
CA ASN A 27 -5.39 4.04 -5.42
C ASN A 27 -4.59 3.78 -6.69
N ASP A 28 -3.35 3.33 -6.57
CA ASP A 28 -2.47 3.07 -7.72
C ASP A 28 -3.06 1.97 -8.62
N PHE A 29 -3.54 0.89 -8.01
CA PHE A 29 -4.26 -0.16 -8.75
C PHE A 29 -5.47 0.38 -9.53
N LEU A 30 -6.25 1.26 -8.91
CA LEU A 30 -7.42 1.87 -9.56
C LEU A 30 -7.02 2.84 -10.67
N VAL A 31 -5.97 3.63 -10.46
CA VAL A 31 -5.44 4.55 -11.50
C VAL A 31 -4.97 3.77 -12.71
N ASP A 32 -4.23 2.68 -12.50
CA ASP A 32 -3.69 1.87 -13.60
C ASP A 32 -4.78 1.14 -14.39
N ASN A 33 -5.83 0.68 -13.73
CA ASN A 33 -6.81 -0.23 -14.33
C ASN A 33 -8.19 0.39 -14.59
N PHE A 34 -8.55 1.48 -13.90
CA PHE A 34 -9.89 2.10 -13.92
C PHE A 34 -9.83 3.62 -14.07
N ASN A 35 -8.88 4.13 -14.83
CA ASN A 35 -8.63 5.56 -15.02
C ASN A 35 -9.90 6.34 -15.41
N ASN A 36 -10.76 5.78 -16.27
CA ASN A 36 -11.97 6.44 -16.74
C ASN A 36 -12.94 6.83 -15.60
N ILE A 37 -12.95 6.06 -14.49
CA ILE A 37 -13.83 6.33 -13.34
C ILE A 37 -13.18 7.33 -12.39
N LEU A 38 -11.86 7.33 -12.34
CA LEU A 38 -11.07 8.23 -11.49
C LEU A 38 -10.83 9.60 -12.14
N ASP A 39 -11.22 9.77 -13.40
CA ASP A 39 -11.16 11.08 -14.05
C ASP A 39 -12.05 12.10 -13.33
N TYR A 40 -11.49 13.29 -13.08
CA TYR A 40 -12.22 14.35 -12.37
C TYR A 40 -13.49 14.80 -13.11
N GLY A 41 -13.52 14.63 -14.44
CA GLY A 41 -14.69 14.92 -15.28
C GLY A 41 -15.81 13.90 -15.16
N PHE A 42 -15.51 12.67 -14.72
CA PHE A 42 -16.49 11.57 -14.69
C PHE A 42 -17.76 11.92 -13.90
N THR A 43 -17.61 12.42 -12.67
CA THR A 43 -18.74 12.81 -11.84
C THR A 43 -19.57 13.93 -12.50
N ALA A 44 -18.93 14.91 -13.08
CA ALA A 44 -19.61 16.01 -13.77
C ALA A 44 -20.38 15.52 -15.00
N GLU A 45 -19.88 14.53 -15.73
CA GLU A 45 -20.59 13.93 -16.87
C GLU A 45 -21.79 13.11 -16.41
N VAL A 46 -21.65 12.37 -15.32
CA VAL A 46 -22.77 11.62 -14.71
C VAL A 46 -23.86 12.58 -14.24
N GLU A 47 -23.52 13.70 -13.59
CA GLU A 47 -24.48 14.73 -13.16
C GLU A 47 -25.22 15.33 -14.34
N LYS A 48 -24.53 15.69 -15.44
CA LYS A 48 -25.17 16.16 -16.67
C LYS A 48 -26.13 15.14 -17.27
N SER A 49 -25.82 13.85 -17.12
CA SER A 49 -26.70 12.78 -17.59
C SER A 49 -27.95 12.69 -16.71
N PHE A 50 -27.82 12.91 -15.40
CA PHE A 50 -28.99 12.99 -14.51
C PHE A 50 -29.90 14.18 -14.82
N ASP A 51 -29.33 15.33 -15.17
CA ASP A 51 -30.12 16.50 -15.60
C ASP A 51 -30.97 16.17 -16.85
N LYS A 52 -30.35 15.50 -17.84
CA LYS A 52 -31.07 15.07 -19.07
C LYS A 52 -32.19 14.08 -18.77
N ILE A 53 -31.97 13.16 -17.78
CA ILE A 53 -33.02 12.24 -17.33
C ILE A 53 -34.17 13.03 -16.68
N ALA A 54 -33.84 13.97 -15.80
CA ALA A 54 -34.84 14.81 -15.13
C ALA A 54 -35.69 15.64 -16.11
N GLU A 55 -35.08 16.08 -17.20
CA GLU A 55 -35.77 16.79 -18.30
C GLU A 55 -36.57 15.85 -19.23
N GLY A 56 -36.49 14.54 -19.03
CA GLY A 56 -37.14 13.55 -19.90
C GLY A 56 -36.44 13.32 -21.25
N ASN A 57 -35.27 13.86 -21.44
CA ASN A 57 -34.51 13.79 -22.71
C ASN A 57 -33.65 12.50 -22.83
N GLN A 58 -33.49 11.75 -21.73
CA GLN A 58 -32.68 10.53 -21.71
C GLN A 58 -33.28 9.50 -20.76
N ASN A 59 -33.15 8.21 -21.11
CA ASN A 59 -33.61 7.13 -20.27
C ASN A 59 -32.45 6.67 -19.36
N TRP A 60 -32.70 6.56 -18.07
CA TRP A 60 -31.71 6.15 -17.08
C TRP A 60 -31.18 4.73 -17.31
N THR A 61 -32.01 3.83 -17.84
CA THR A 61 -31.60 2.44 -18.12
C THR A 61 -30.55 2.35 -19.21
N ASP A 62 -30.60 3.27 -20.19
CA ASP A 62 -29.64 3.28 -21.29
C ASP A 62 -28.27 3.76 -20.82
N ILE A 63 -28.25 4.75 -19.91
CA ILE A 63 -27.01 5.24 -19.29
C ILE A 63 -26.35 4.13 -18.47
N ILE A 64 -27.13 3.46 -17.62
CA ILE A 64 -26.61 2.36 -16.81
C ILE A 64 -26.11 1.21 -17.69
N LYS A 65 -26.85 0.85 -18.72
CA LYS A 65 -26.46 -0.21 -19.63
C LYS A 65 -25.14 0.10 -20.35
N GLN A 66 -24.99 1.31 -20.84
CA GLN A 66 -23.77 1.77 -21.52
C GLN A 66 -22.58 1.72 -20.54
N PHE A 67 -22.71 2.37 -19.39
CA PHE A 67 -21.68 2.36 -18.37
C PHE A 67 -21.29 0.95 -17.92
N TYR A 68 -22.28 0.12 -17.61
CA TYR A 68 -22.06 -1.24 -17.12
C TYR A 68 -21.35 -2.14 -18.14
N THR A 69 -21.69 -2.01 -19.42
CA THR A 69 -21.08 -2.83 -20.47
C THR A 69 -19.58 -2.60 -20.54
N ASP A 70 -19.14 -1.35 -20.59
CA ASP A 70 -17.73 -0.99 -20.67
C ASP A 70 -17.01 -1.30 -19.34
N PHE A 71 -17.60 -0.91 -18.23
CA PHE A 71 -17.05 -1.16 -16.90
C PHE A 71 -16.88 -2.65 -16.61
N HIS A 72 -17.93 -3.45 -16.85
CA HIS A 72 -17.89 -4.88 -16.56
C HIS A 72 -16.91 -5.63 -17.48
N THR A 73 -16.80 -5.20 -18.72
CA THR A 73 -15.79 -5.73 -19.65
C THR A 73 -14.39 -5.46 -19.11
N ASN A 74 -14.12 -4.24 -18.66
CA ASN A 74 -12.83 -3.89 -18.06
C ASN A 74 -12.57 -4.67 -16.77
N VAL A 75 -13.57 -4.83 -15.89
CA VAL A 75 -13.44 -5.65 -14.67
C VAL A 75 -13.01 -7.08 -15.00
N ASN A 76 -13.58 -7.70 -16.04
CA ASN A 76 -13.22 -9.06 -16.43
C ASN A 76 -11.78 -9.11 -16.97
N ILE A 77 -11.39 -8.15 -17.79
CA ILE A 77 -10.02 -8.06 -18.32
C ILE A 77 -9.02 -7.90 -17.14
N VAL A 78 -9.27 -6.96 -16.26
CA VAL A 78 -8.40 -6.69 -15.10
C VAL A 78 -8.32 -7.91 -14.18
N LYS A 79 -9.43 -8.61 -13.94
CA LYS A 79 -9.46 -9.83 -13.14
C LYS A 79 -8.56 -10.94 -13.69
N ASP A 80 -8.46 -11.03 -15.02
CA ASP A 80 -7.71 -12.08 -15.70
C ASP A 80 -6.25 -11.68 -15.97
N THR A 81 -5.96 -10.38 -16.05
CA THR A 81 -4.64 -9.87 -16.50
C THR A 81 -3.87 -9.10 -15.43
N ALA A 82 -4.57 -8.53 -14.43
CA ALA A 82 -3.89 -7.71 -13.42
C ALA A 82 -3.00 -8.57 -12.52
N GLU A 83 -1.75 -8.16 -12.42
CA GLU A 83 -0.84 -8.71 -11.44
C GLU A 83 -1.25 -8.29 -10.02
N ARG A 84 -0.96 -9.17 -9.05
CA ARG A 84 -1.24 -8.87 -7.65
C ARG A 84 -0.40 -7.70 -7.18
N GLN A 85 -1.02 -6.57 -6.96
CA GLN A 85 -0.37 -5.40 -6.36
C GLN A 85 -0.02 -5.72 -4.91
N SER A 86 1.26 -5.94 -4.64
CA SER A 86 1.76 -6.24 -3.28
C SER A 86 2.25 -4.99 -2.56
N GLY A 87 2.29 -3.84 -3.24
CA GLY A 87 2.94 -2.63 -2.73
C GLY A 87 4.42 -2.87 -2.44
N GLU A 88 5.06 -3.71 -3.26
CA GLU A 88 6.47 -4.05 -3.09
C GLU A 88 7.34 -2.91 -3.63
N LYS A 89 8.27 -2.43 -2.80
CA LYS A 89 9.25 -1.41 -3.15
C LYS A 89 10.64 -1.90 -2.81
N ILE A 90 11.53 -1.95 -3.80
CA ILE A 90 12.94 -2.24 -3.61
C ILE A 90 13.63 -0.99 -3.08
N LEU A 91 14.34 -1.11 -1.98
CA LEU A 91 15.08 -0.01 -1.35
C LEU A 91 16.54 0.01 -1.75
N GLY A 92 17.12 -1.14 -2.07
CA GLY A 92 18.54 -1.32 -2.42
C GLY A 92 19.06 -2.67 -1.94
N ASP A 93 20.37 -2.78 -1.76
CA ASP A 93 21.02 -3.98 -1.30
C ASP A 93 21.56 -3.82 0.13
N ASP A 94 21.48 -4.87 0.93
CA ASP A 94 22.09 -4.92 2.26
C ASP A 94 23.62 -4.89 2.13
N PRO A 95 24.30 -3.89 2.72
CA PRO A 95 25.74 -3.73 2.58
C PRO A 95 26.55 -4.87 3.21
N VAL A 96 25.93 -5.70 4.07
CA VAL A 96 26.61 -6.83 4.74
C VAL A 96 26.50 -8.10 3.92
N SER A 97 25.30 -8.45 3.46
CA SER A 97 25.05 -9.70 2.74
C SER A 97 25.01 -9.53 1.21
N GLY A 98 24.90 -8.31 0.70
CA GLY A 98 24.70 -8.02 -0.72
C GLY A 98 23.32 -8.44 -1.25
N ARG A 99 22.39 -8.81 -0.37
CA ARG A 99 21.04 -9.28 -0.73
C ARG A 99 20.06 -8.11 -0.85
N VAL A 100 19.10 -8.24 -1.75
CA VAL A 100 18.09 -7.21 -1.98
C VAL A 100 17.28 -6.92 -0.72
N VAL A 101 17.14 -5.65 -0.39
CA VAL A 101 16.26 -5.14 0.66
C VAL A 101 15.02 -4.53 0.03
N LYS A 102 13.87 -5.01 0.45
CA LYS A 102 12.58 -4.51 -0.05
C LYS A 102 11.56 -4.38 1.08
N VAL A 103 10.56 -3.55 0.86
CA VAL A 103 9.40 -3.44 1.74
C VAL A 103 8.14 -3.81 0.97
N ARG A 104 7.18 -4.38 1.67
CA ARG A 104 5.89 -4.76 1.09
C ARG A 104 4.81 -4.89 2.14
N LEU A 105 3.55 -4.92 1.71
CA LEU A 105 2.44 -5.23 2.60
C LEU A 105 2.40 -6.74 2.88
N GLY A 106 2.60 -7.12 4.14
CA GLY A 106 2.44 -8.49 4.63
C GLY A 106 1.04 -8.75 5.18
N LYS A 107 0.78 -10.00 5.60
CA LYS A 107 -0.52 -10.41 6.18
C LYS A 107 -0.91 -9.61 7.42
N PHE A 108 0.07 -9.18 8.20
CA PHE A 108 -0.15 -8.50 9.49
C PHE A 108 0.29 -7.03 9.49
N GLY A 109 0.51 -6.45 8.30
CA GLY A 109 0.95 -5.07 8.13
C GLY A 109 2.19 -4.96 7.26
N PRO A 110 2.74 -3.75 7.11
CA PRO A 110 3.93 -3.51 6.32
C PRO A 110 5.17 -4.17 6.94
N ILE A 111 5.97 -4.80 6.10
CA ILE A 111 7.20 -5.53 6.47
C ILE A 111 8.36 -5.14 5.57
N ALA A 112 9.56 -5.11 6.16
CA ALA A 112 10.82 -5.11 5.45
C ALA A 112 11.31 -6.57 5.28
N GLN A 113 11.97 -6.84 4.17
CA GLN A 113 12.50 -8.14 3.80
C GLN A 113 13.91 -7.99 3.26
N ILE A 114 14.85 -8.80 3.75
CA ILE A 114 16.18 -8.97 3.15
C ILE A 114 16.23 -10.32 2.45
N GLY A 115 16.57 -10.28 1.17
CA GLY A 115 16.66 -11.44 0.30
C GLY A 115 15.33 -11.88 -0.30
N THR A 116 15.42 -12.87 -1.17
CA THR A 116 14.30 -13.44 -1.92
C THR A 116 14.15 -14.93 -1.63
N VAL A 117 13.13 -15.55 -2.17
CA VAL A 117 12.93 -17.00 -2.07
C VAL A 117 13.90 -17.79 -2.96
N ASP A 118 14.53 -17.11 -3.91
CA ASP A 118 15.48 -17.68 -4.87
C ASP A 118 16.92 -17.64 -4.36
N ASP A 119 17.17 -16.96 -3.22
CA ASP A 119 18.49 -16.91 -2.59
C ASP A 119 18.79 -18.24 -1.89
N GLU A 120 20.08 -18.57 -1.72
CA GLU A 120 20.53 -19.75 -0.96
C GLU A 120 20.02 -19.72 0.48
N ASP A 121 20.07 -18.55 1.10
CA ASP A 121 19.56 -18.31 2.45
C ASP A 121 18.11 -17.85 2.44
N LYS A 122 17.33 -18.32 3.40
CA LYS A 122 15.95 -17.90 3.58
C LYS A 122 15.86 -16.39 3.79
N PRO A 123 14.81 -15.75 3.21
CA PRO A 123 14.59 -14.33 3.45
C PRO A 123 14.31 -14.04 4.92
N ILE A 124 14.82 -12.89 5.39
CA ILE A 124 14.63 -12.39 6.75
C ILE A 124 13.58 -11.30 6.72
N PHE A 125 12.73 -11.23 7.73
CA PHE A 125 11.60 -10.29 7.79
C PHE A 125 11.63 -9.48 9.09
N ALA A 126 11.30 -8.20 8.99
CA ALA A 126 11.05 -7.32 10.11
C ALA A 126 9.78 -6.50 9.88
N SER A 127 8.94 -6.30 10.92
CA SER A 127 7.78 -5.43 10.81
C SER A 127 8.19 -3.97 10.86
N LEU A 128 7.56 -3.13 10.04
CA LEU A 128 7.72 -1.70 10.15
C LEU A 128 7.09 -1.20 11.47
N THR A 129 7.61 -0.10 11.98
CA THR A 129 7.03 0.58 13.15
C THR A 129 5.78 1.36 12.73
N THR A 130 4.96 1.77 13.71
CA THR A 130 3.74 2.57 13.44
C THR A 130 4.01 3.95 12.87
N GLU A 131 5.25 4.42 12.93
CA GLU A 131 5.67 5.73 12.41
C GLU A 131 6.27 5.65 11.00
N GLN A 132 6.55 4.43 10.50
CA GLN A 132 7.12 4.18 9.18
C GLN A 132 6.03 3.80 8.19
N GLN A 133 6.17 4.26 6.94
CA GLN A 133 5.27 3.96 5.83
C GLN A 133 6.07 3.35 4.67
N LEU A 134 5.43 2.48 3.88
CA LEU A 134 6.06 1.82 2.72
C LEU A 134 6.65 2.81 1.73
N ASP A 135 5.94 3.92 1.49
CA ASP A 135 6.32 4.92 0.49
C ASP A 135 7.55 5.73 0.88
N THR A 136 7.68 6.06 2.16
CA THR A 136 8.69 7.03 2.65
C THR A 136 9.90 6.38 3.28
N ILE A 137 9.82 5.11 3.67
CA ILE A 137 10.91 4.40 4.33
C ILE A 137 12.16 4.35 3.44
N THR A 138 13.31 4.64 4.04
CA THR A 138 14.63 4.57 3.41
C THR A 138 15.29 3.21 3.65
N LEU A 139 16.35 2.90 2.88
CA LEU A 139 17.15 1.69 3.06
C LEU A 139 17.75 1.62 4.47
N ASP A 140 18.32 2.73 4.95
CA ASP A 140 18.96 2.79 6.28
C ASP A 140 17.95 2.52 7.40
N GLU A 141 16.77 3.12 7.33
CA GLU A 141 15.69 2.89 8.30
C GLU A 141 15.19 1.44 8.27
N ALA A 142 15.10 0.82 7.09
CA ALA A 142 14.72 -0.57 6.95
C ALA A 142 15.78 -1.50 7.55
N LEU A 143 17.06 -1.23 7.33
CA LEU A 143 18.17 -2.02 7.90
C LEU A 143 18.23 -1.93 9.41
N GLU A 144 17.86 -0.79 10.00
CA GLU A 144 17.78 -0.65 11.47
C GLU A 144 16.78 -1.62 12.11
N LEU A 145 15.69 -1.99 11.40
CA LEU A 145 14.71 -2.95 11.90
C LEU A 145 15.29 -4.36 12.11
N PHE A 146 16.29 -4.73 11.33
CA PHE A 146 16.93 -6.05 11.39
C PHE A 146 18.00 -6.14 12.48
N LYS A 147 18.35 -5.03 13.14
CA LYS A 147 19.27 -5.04 14.28
C LYS A 147 18.64 -5.61 15.55
N PHE A 148 17.34 -5.91 15.52
CA PHE A 148 16.63 -6.53 16.63
C PHE A 148 16.29 -8.01 16.34
N PRO A 149 16.31 -8.90 17.36
CA PRO A 149 16.63 -8.62 18.76
C PRO A 149 18.10 -8.29 18.99
N LYS A 150 18.37 -7.26 19.81
CA LYS A 150 19.74 -6.85 20.15
C LYS A 150 20.11 -7.34 21.56
N GLU A 151 21.23 -8.04 21.68
CA GLU A 151 21.79 -8.38 22.97
C GLU A 151 22.37 -7.13 23.66
N ILE A 152 21.91 -6.85 24.87
CA ILE A 152 22.34 -5.68 25.66
C ILE A 152 23.22 -6.05 26.85
N GLY A 153 23.36 -7.35 27.16
CA GLY A 153 24.18 -7.85 28.24
C GLY A 153 23.66 -9.15 28.86
N ALA A 154 24.19 -9.53 30.00
CA ALA A 154 23.73 -10.69 30.75
C ALA A 154 23.29 -10.28 32.17
N TYR A 155 22.20 -10.85 32.64
CA TYR A 155 21.72 -10.72 34.01
C TYR A 155 21.54 -12.09 34.64
N LYS A 156 22.20 -12.34 35.77
CA LYS A 156 22.18 -13.64 36.46
C LYS A 156 22.58 -14.85 35.60
N GLY A 157 23.46 -14.64 34.60
CA GLY A 157 23.92 -15.69 33.68
C GLY A 157 23.07 -15.94 32.47
N GLU A 158 21.93 -15.20 32.32
CA GLU A 158 21.06 -15.25 31.16
C GLU A 158 21.27 -14.01 30.25
N ILE A 159 21.24 -14.22 28.95
CA ILE A 159 21.37 -13.14 27.95
C ILE A 159 20.11 -12.30 27.98
N VAL A 160 20.30 -10.99 28.13
CA VAL A 160 19.21 -10.02 28.06
C VAL A 160 19.20 -9.41 26.66
N THR A 161 18.08 -9.58 25.97
CA THR A 161 17.86 -9.01 24.63
C THR A 161 16.79 -7.92 24.67
N VAL A 162 16.97 -6.91 23.80
CA VAL A 162 15.94 -5.93 23.52
C VAL A 162 15.32 -6.24 22.15
N ASN A 163 14.01 -6.12 22.06
CA ASN A 163 13.26 -6.35 20.84
C ASN A 163 12.30 -5.20 20.59
N ASN A 164 11.94 -4.96 19.33
CA ASN A 164 10.84 -4.05 18.99
C ASN A 164 9.52 -4.65 19.48
N GLY A 165 8.95 -4.06 20.52
CA GLY A 165 7.66 -4.45 21.06
C GLY A 165 6.48 -3.88 20.26
N ARG A 166 5.30 -4.38 20.58
CA ARG A 166 4.04 -3.86 20.01
C ARG A 166 3.53 -2.58 20.70
N TYR A 167 4.22 -2.08 21.71
CA TYR A 167 3.79 -0.95 22.56
C TYR A 167 4.86 0.14 22.58
#